data_d97101e6a8db0f9b5f2ec82987a4d376
#
_entry.id   d97101e6a8db0f9b5f2ec82987a4d376
#
_cell.length_a   1.000
_cell.length_b   1.000
_cell.length_c   1.000
_cell.angle_alpha   90.00
_cell.angle_beta   90.00
_cell.angle_gamma   90.00
#
_symmetry.space_group_name_H-M   'P 1'
#
loop_
_entity.id
_entity.type
_entity.pdbx_description
1 polymer ?
#
loop_
_entity_poly.entity_id
_entity_poly.type
_entity_poly.pdbx_seq_one_letter_code
_entity_poly.pdbx_strand_id
1 'polypeptide(L)'
;RKAIDAAERAQPEWEALPAIERASWLRKISAGIRERASEISALIVEEGGKIQQLAEVEVAFTADYIDYMAEWARRYEGEIIQSDRPGENILLFKRALGVTTGILPWNFPFFLIARKMAPALLTGNTIVIKPSEFTPNNAIAFA
;
A
#
# COMPACT_ATOMS: atom_id res chain seq x y z
N ARG A 1 -18.68 7.06 2.89
CA ARG A 1 -19.39 5.81 3.16
C ARG A 1 -19.24 4.82 2.01
N LYS A 2 -19.61 5.16 0.76
CA LYS A 2 -19.52 4.27 -0.40
C LYS A 2 -18.15 3.62 -0.61
N ALA A 3 -17.05 4.35 -0.39
CA ALA A 3 -15.69 3.82 -0.53
C ALA A 3 -15.38 2.77 0.55
N ILE A 4 -15.81 3.00 1.78
CA ILE A 4 -15.65 2.03 2.88
C ILE A 4 -16.48 0.78 2.59
N ASP A 5 -17.74 0.95 2.18
CA ASP A 5 -18.63 -0.17 1.83
C ASP A 5 -18.06 -1.01 0.67
N ALA A 6 -17.35 -0.38 -0.29
CA ALA A 6 -16.68 -1.07 -1.40
C ALA A 6 -15.44 -1.84 -0.91
N ALA A 7 -14.64 -1.23 -0.06
CA ALA A 7 -13.45 -1.86 0.53
C ALA A 7 -13.83 -3.06 1.41
N GLU A 8 -14.92 -2.95 2.18
CA GLU A 8 -15.45 -4.04 3.01
C GLU A 8 -15.91 -5.23 2.17
N ARG A 9 -16.61 -4.99 1.06
CA ARG A 9 -17.01 -6.08 0.15
C ARG A 9 -15.85 -6.79 -0.52
N ALA A 10 -14.78 -6.09 -0.85
CA ALA A 10 -13.61 -6.65 -1.52
C ALA A 10 -12.63 -7.36 -0.56
N GLN A 11 -12.66 -7.03 0.72
CA GLN A 11 -11.66 -7.47 1.69
C GLN A 11 -11.57 -9.01 1.83
N PRO A 12 -12.66 -9.76 1.97
CA PRO A 12 -12.58 -11.20 2.16
C PRO A 12 -11.91 -11.93 0.99
N GLU A 13 -12.23 -11.56 -0.25
CA GLU A 13 -11.61 -12.14 -1.45
C GLU A 13 -10.13 -11.77 -1.54
N TRP A 14 -9.78 -10.53 -1.19
CA TRP A 14 -8.40 -10.07 -1.18
C TRP A 14 -7.56 -10.78 -0.12
N GLU A 15 -8.08 -10.95 1.10
CA GLU A 15 -7.39 -11.69 2.18
C GLU A 15 -7.17 -13.16 1.81
N ALA A 16 -8.13 -13.77 1.11
CA ALA A 16 -8.05 -15.17 0.69
C ALA A 16 -6.93 -15.45 -0.32
N LEU A 17 -6.45 -14.44 -1.06
CA LEU A 17 -5.31 -14.60 -1.96
C LEU A 17 -4.03 -14.91 -1.17
N PRO A 18 -3.18 -15.81 -1.65
CA PRO A 18 -1.83 -15.97 -1.12
C PRO A 18 -1.05 -14.64 -1.15
N ALA A 19 -0.20 -14.40 -0.14
CA ALA A 19 0.59 -13.16 -0.07
C ALA A 19 1.44 -12.91 -1.33
N ILE A 20 1.92 -13.99 -1.98
CA ILE A 20 2.70 -13.88 -3.22
C ILE A 20 1.87 -13.36 -4.41
N GLU A 21 0.59 -13.66 -4.45
CA GLU A 21 -0.33 -13.13 -5.46
C GLU A 21 -0.62 -11.66 -5.19
N ARG A 22 -0.87 -11.28 -3.94
CA ARG A 22 -1.00 -9.87 -3.55
C ARG A 22 0.26 -9.07 -3.90
N ALA A 23 1.46 -9.65 -3.68
CA ALA A 23 2.72 -9.06 -4.08
C ALA A 23 2.85 -8.89 -5.60
N SER A 24 2.29 -9.80 -6.41
CA SER A 24 2.30 -9.65 -7.87
C SER A 24 1.50 -8.43 -8.32
N TRP A 25 0.40 -8.12 -7.66
CA TRP A 25 -0.38 -6.92 -7.91
C TRP A 25 0.39 -5.66 -7.53
N LEU A 26 1.08 -5.66 -6.39
CA LEU A 26 1.96 -4.54 -6.00
C LEU A 26 3.05 -4.28 -7.04
N ARG A 27 3.68 -5.32 -7.59
CA ARG A 27 4.68 -5.17 -8.67
C ARG A 27 4.08 -4.63 -9.97
N LYS A 28 2.84 -4.95 -10.29
CA LYS A 28 2.14 -4.33 -11.44
C LYS A 28 1.92 -2.84 -11.20
N ILE A 29 1.55 -2.45 -9.99
CA ILE A 29 1.39 -1.04 -9.62
C ILE A 29 2.74 -0.30 -9.74
N SER A 30 3.83 -0.85 -9.18
CA SER A 30 5.15 -0.22 -9.26
C SER A 30 5.64 -0.08 -10.71
N ALA A 31 5.38 -1.06 -11.56
CA ALA A 31 5.69 -0.99 -12.99
C ALA A 31 4.89 0.13 -13.68
N GLY A 32 3.58 0.21 -13.47
CA GLY A 32 2.74 1.26 -14.03
C GLY A 32 3.14 2.67 -13.56
N ILE A 33 3.60 2.82 -12.32
CA ILE A 33 4.15 4.09 -11.83
C ILE A 33 5.41 4.48 -12.61
N ARG A 34 6.32 3.53 -12.87
CA ARG A 34 7.54 3.79 -13.63
C ARG A 34 7.25 4.17 -15.10
N GLU A 35 6.28 3.51 -15.71
CA GLU A 35 5.85 3.83 -17.09
C GLU A 35 5.28 5.25 -17.21
N ARG A 36 4.61 5.74 -16.17
CA ARG A 36 4.00 7.07 -16.11
C ARG A 36 4.81 8.09 -15.32
N ALA A 37 6.08 7.83 -15.04
CA ALA A 37 6.89 8.64 -14.10
C ALA A 37 6.95 10.13 -14.47
N SER A 38 7.10 10.47 -15.76
CA SER A 38 7.14 11.85 -16.24
C SER A 38 5.81 12.58 -16.04
N GLU A 39 4.69 11.92 -16.33
CA GLU A 39 3.34 12.46 -16.12
C GLU A 39 3.10 12.73 -14.64
N ILE A 40 3.40 11.74 -13.80
CA ILE A 40 3.16 11.83 -12.35
C ILE A 40 4.04 12.90 -11.71
N SER A 41 5.33 13.00 -12.09
CA SER A 41 6.23 14.02 -11.56
C SER A 41 5.78 15.43 -11.93
N ALA A 42 5.30 15.63 -13.15
CA ALA A 42 4.73 16.91 -13.58
C ALA A 42 3.48 17.28 -12.74
N LEU A 43 2.62 16.33 -12.45
CA LEU A 43 1.45 16.54 -11.60
C LEU A 43 1.81 16.91 -10.16
N ILE A 44 2.85 16.28 -9.59
CA ILE A 44 3.36 16.63 -8.25
C ILE A 44 3.87 18.08 -8.23
N VAL A 45 4.55 18.52 -9.30
CA VAL A 45 5.02 19.91 -9.44
C VAL A 45 3.83 20.86 -9.54
N GLU A 46 2.85 20.54 -10.39
CA GLU A 46 1.67 21.40 -10.63
C GLU A 46 0.83 21.60 -9.37
N GLU A 47 0.51 20.53 -8.65
CA GLU A 47 -0.35 20.61 -7.46
C GLU A 47 0.39 21.11 -6.22
N GLY A 48 1.62 20.64 -6.01
CA GLY A 48 2.35 20.84 -4.75
C GLY A 48 3.41 21.92 -4.79
N GLY A 49 3.72 22.49 -5.97
CA GLY A 49 4.82 23.45 -6.13
C GLY A 49 6.20 22.85 -5.84
N LYS A 50 6.35 21.53 -5.87
CA LYS A 50 7.62 20.85 -5.65
C LYS A 50 8.54 21.07 -6.85
N ILE A 51 9.85 21.24 -6.62
CA ILE A 51 10.81 21.32 -7.72
C ILE A 51 10.87 19.98 -8.47
N GLN A 52 11.04 20.06 -9.80
CA GLN A 52 10.95 18.90 -10.71
C GLN A 52 11.83 17.72 -10.27
N GLN A 53 13.08 17.95 -9.92
CA GLN A 53 14.00 16.90 -9.48
C GLN A 53 13.49 16.13 -8.24
N LEU A 54 12.92 16.84 -7.27
CA LEU A 54 12.38 16.18 -6.07
C LEU A 54 11.05 15.45 -6.35
N ALA A 55 10.27 15.91 -7.33
CA ALA A 55 9.09 15.21 -7.80
C ALA A 55 9.45 13.88 -8.49
N GLU A 56 10.47 13.88 -9.34
CA GLU A 56 11.01 12.69 -9.98
C GLU A 56 11.55 11.67 -8.96
N VAL A 57 12.30 12.15 -7.97
CA VAL A 57 12.77 11.31 -6.85
C VAL A 57 11.59 10.72 -6.07
N GLU A 58 10.53 11.49 -5.81
CA GLU A 58 9.34 10.99 -5.12
C GLU A 58 8.67 9.85 -5.90
N VAL A 59 8.52 9.99 -7.21
CA VAL A 59 7.92 8.95 -8.07
C VAL A 59 8.76 7.68 -8.07
N ALA A 60 10.08 7.80 -8.29
CA ALA A 60 10.99 6.66 -8.28
C ALA A 60 10.97 5.94 -6.92
N PHE A 61 11.11 6.70 -5.84
CA PHE A 61 11.07 6.18 -4.47
C PHE A 61 9.74 5.51 -4.12
N THR A 62 8.63 6.00 -4.66
CA THR A 62 7.30 5.40 -4.50
C THR A 62 7.25 3.99 -5.09
N ALA A 63 7.73 3.83 -6.32
CA ALA A 63 7.77 2.54 -7.00
C ALA A 63 8.71 1.56 -6.26
N ASP A 64 9.88 2.01 -5.85
CA ASP A 64 10.85 1.20 -5.11
C ASP A 64 10.31 0.74 -3.75
N TYR A 65 9.58 1.62 -3.05
CA TYR A 65 8.95 1.25 -1.79
C TYR A 65 7.86 0.20 -1.96
N ILE A 66 7.06 0.27 -3.03
CA ILE A 66 6.05 -0.75 -3.33
C ILE A 66 6.72 -2.11 -3.60
N ASP A 67 7.80 -2.12 -4.37
CA ASP A 67 8.57 -3.36 -4.61
C ASP A 67 9.19 -3.90 -3.32
N TYR A 68 9.78 -3.03 -2.50
CA TYR A 68 10.28 -3.40 -1.17
C TYR A 68 9.20 -4.07 -0.31
N MET A 69 8.00 -3.52 -0.30
CA MET A 69 6.89 -4.14 0.44
C MET A 69 6.44 -5.47 -0.18
N ALA A 70 6.46 -5.60 -1.51
CA ALA A 70 6.15 -6.86 -2.18
C ALA A 70 7.12 -8.00 -1.83
N GLU A 71 8.38 -7.70 -1.50
CA GLU A 71 9.38 -8.68 -1.08
C GLU A 71 9.07 -9.34 0.27
N TRP A 72 8.20 -8.73 1.09
CA TRP A 72 7.77 -9.28 2.37
C TRP A 72 6.78 -10.43 2.24
N ALA A 73 6.28 -10.73 1.04
CA ALA A 73 5.27 -11.77 0.81
C ALA A 73 5.61 -13.15 1.39
N ARG A 74 6.90 -13.49 1.43
CA ARG A 74 7.41 -14.76 2.00
C ARG A 74 8.11 -14.60 3.35
N ARG A 75 8.06 -13.40 3.92
CA ARG A 75 8.66 -13.06 5.23
C ARG A 75 7.60 -12.69 6.27
N TYR A 76 6.33 -12.66 5.85
CA TYR A 76 5.19 -12.39 6.71
C TYR A 76 4.72 -13.70 7.33
N GLU A 77 5.47 -14.16 8.33
CA GLU A 77 5.31 -15.46 8.98
C GLU A 77 4.57 -15.33 10.31
N GLY A 78 4.07 -16.47 10.82
CA GLY A 78 3.61 -16.63 12.18
C GLY A 78 4.70 -17.15 13.10
N GLU A 79 4.31 -17.58 14.30
CA GLU A 79 5.23 -18.11 15.30
C GLU A 79 4.70 -19.43 15.88
N ILE A 80 5.61 -20.31 16.27
CA ILE A 80 5.33 -21.50 17.08
C ILE A 80 5.96 -21.25 18.44
N ILE A 81 5.14 -21.17 19.47
CA ILE A 81 5.56 -20.84 20.82
C ILE A 81 5.33 -22.09 21.72
N GLN A 82 6.32 -22.45 22.50
CA GLN A 82 6.17 -23.52 23.48
C GLN A 82 5.26 -23.08 24.61
N SER A 83 4.26 -23.89 24.95
CA SER A 83 3.41 -23.65 26.12
C SER A 83 4.09 -24.15 27.40
N ASP A 84 3.79 -23.50 28.53
CA ASP A 84 4.16 -23.98 29.87
C ASP A 84 3.35 -25.22 30.30
N ARG A 85 2.34 -25.60 29.52
CA ARG A 85 1.50 -26.77 29.79
C ARG A 85 1.98 -27.99 28.98
N PRO A 86 2.17 -29.15 29.62
CA PRO A 86 2.55 -30.36 28.91
C PRO A 86 1.55 -30.77 27.80
N GLY A 87 2.06 -31.07 26.61
CA GLY A 87 1.24 -31.53 25.47
C GLY A 87 0.52 -30.41 24.71
N GLU A 88 0.75 -29.14 25.03
CA GLU A 88 0.16 -27.97 24.38
C GLU A 88 1.20 -27.23 23.51
N ASN A 89 0.80 -26.80 22.32
CA ASN A 89 1.57 -25.92 21.45
C ASN A 89 0.74 -24.69 21.10
N ILE A 90 1.37 -23.52 21.09
CA ILE A 90 0.75 -22.24 20.74
C ILE A 90 1.18 -21.89 19.31
N LEU A 91 0.22 -21.72 18.41
CA LEU A 91 0.45 -21.27 17.04
C LEU A 91 -0.09 -19.84 16.90
N LEU A 92 0.80 -18.91 16.56
CA LEU A 92 0.45 -17.52 16.31
C LEU A 92 0.33 -17.28 14.81
N PHE A 93 -0.86 -16.93 14.35
CA PHE A 93 -1.13 -16.57 12.97
C PHE A 93 -1.35 -15.07 12.84
N LYS A 94 -0.74 -14.46 11.81
CA LYS A 94 -1.03 -13.08 11.43
C LYS A 94 -2.26 -13.07 10.53
N ARG A 95 -3.21 -12.18 10.82
CA ARG A 95 -4.45 -11.99 10.08
C ARG A 95 -4.60 -10.54 9.65
N ALA A 96 -5.32 -10.30 8.55
CA ALA A 96 -5.70 -8.95 8.16
C ALA A 96 -6.58 -8.31 9.24
N LEU A 97 -6.44 -7.00 9.42
CA LEU A 97 -7.34 -6.19 10.27
C LEU A 97 -8.70 -5.96 9.61
N GLY A 98 -8.75 -6.07 8.28
CA GLY A 98 -9.93 -5.83 7.47
C GLY A 98 -9.79 -4.57 6.62
N VAL A 99 -10.72 -3.63 6.75
CA VAL A 99 -10.67 -2.33 6.06
C VAL A 99 -9.82 -1.34 6.85
N THR A 100 -8.82 -0.77 6.19
CA THR A 100 -7.96 0.26 6.76
C THR A 100 -8.18 1.61 6.08
N THR A 101 -7.72 2.70 6.69
CA THR A 101 -7.80 4.04 6.12
C THR A 101 -6.44 4.73 6.16
N GLY A 102 -6.11 5.43 5.06
CA GLY A 102 -4.95 6.30 4.98
C GLY A 102 -5.38 7.76 4.84
N ILE A 103 -5.13 8.59 5.86
CA ILE A 103 -5.34 10.03 5.81
C ILE A 103 -3.99 10.66 5.55
N LEU A 104 -3.84 11.39 4.45
CA LEU A 104 -2.55 11.80 3.91
C LEU A 104 -2.38 13.32 3.95
N PRO A 105 -1.17 13.80 4.30
CA PRO A 105 -0.78 15.19 4.14
C PRO A 105 -0.37 15.49 2.69
N TRP A 106 -0.03 16.75 2.42
CA TRP A 106 0.28 17.29 1.09
C TRP A 106 1.76 17.26 0.70
N ASN A 107 2.68 17.05 1.65
CA ASN A 107 4.11 17.27 1.42
C ASN A 107 4.81 16.16 0.61
N PHE A 108 4.29 14.93 0.62
CA PHE A 108 4.70 13.82 -0.24
C PHE A 108 3.43 13.13 -0.77
N PRO A 109 2.67 13.81 -1.63
CA PRO A 109 1.28 13.41 -1.93
C PRO A 109 1.18 12.06 -2.63
N PHE A 110 2.18 11.69 -3.42
CA PHE A 110 2.19 10.42 -4.16
C PHE A 110 2.81 9.29 -3.33
N PHE A 111 3.96 9.54 -2.70
CA PHE A 111 4.66 8.53 -1.91
C PHE A 111 3.85 8.06 -0.69
N LEU A 112 3.17 8.96 0.00
CA LEU A 112 2.43 8.61 1.21
C LEU A 112 1.21 7.73 0.95
N ILE A 113 0.69 7.71 -0.29
CA ILE A 113 -0.30 6.71 -0.71
C ILE A 113 0.33 5.32 -0.64
N ALA A 114 1.45 5.12 -1.33
CA ALA A 114 2.15 3.84 -1.35
C ALA A 114 2.56 3.37 0.04
N ARG A 115 3.05 4.30 0.88
CA ARG A 115 3.47 4.02 2.25
C ARG A 115 2.37 3.44 3.14
N LYS A 116 1.11 3.77 2.86
CA LYS A 116 -0.05 3.20 3.56
C LYS A 116 -0.62 2.00 2.84
N MET A 117 -0.74 2.11 1.51
CA MET A 117 -1.38 1.10 0.68
C MET A 117 -0.58 -0.19 0.59
N ALA A 118 0.71 -0.12 0.30
CA ALA A 118 1.50 -1.32 0.00
C ALA A 118 1.55 -2.32 1.18
N PRO A 119 1.87 -1.91 2.44
CA PRO A 119 1.80 -2.83 3.57
C PRO A 119 0.39 -3.31 3.87
N ALA A 120 -0.63 -2.46 3.72
CA ALA A 120 -2.02 -2.85 3.96
C ALA A 120 -2.46 -3.95 2.98
N LEU A 121 -2.26 -3.75 1.69
CA LEU A 121 -2.62 -4.72 0.66
C LEU A 121 -1.82 -6.01 0.79
N LEU A 122 -0.50 -5.93 1.02
CA LEU A 122 0.32 -7.12 1.18
C LEU A 122 -0.15 -8.02 2.31
N THR A 123 -0.56 -7.42 3.43
CA THR A 123 -1.02 -8.15 4.61
C THR A 123 -2.49 -8.55 4.58
N GLY A 124 -3.16 -8.42 3.42
CA GLY A 124 -4.52 -8.90 3.19
C GLY A 124 -5.63 -7.91 3.57
N ASN A 125 -5.26 -6.67 3.95
CA ASN A 125 -6.24 -5.62 4.20
C ASN A 125 -6.67 -4.96 2.89
N THR A 126 -7.87 -4.37 2.89
CA THR A 126 -8.24 -3.33 1.94
C THR A 126 -8.02 -1.95 2.55
N ILE A 127 -7.94 -0.92 1.72
CA ILE A 127 -7.63 0.43 2.19
C ILE A 127 -8.46 1.49 1.46
N VAL A 128 -8.91 2.49 2.21
CA VAL A 128 -9.50 3.71 1.68
C VAL A 128 -8.54 4.87 1.93
N ILE A 129 -8.11 5.53 0.87
CA ILE A 129 -7.22 6.68 0.94
C ILE A 129 -8.01 7.98 0.88
N LYS A 130 -7.78 8.85 1.86
CA LYS A 130 -8.24 10.24 1.86
C LYS A 130 -7.02 11.15 1.63
N PRO A 131 -6.83 11.70 0.42
CA PRO A 131 -5.73 12.63 0.14
C PRO A 131 -5.92 13.96 0.86
N SER A 132 -4.85 14.77 0.87
CA SER A 132 -4.96 16.18 1.24
C SER A 132 -5.84 16.94 0.23
N GLU A 133 -6.58 17.91 0.71
CA GLU A 133 -7.34 18.85 -0.15
C GLU A 133 -6.45 19.70 -1.05
N PHE A 134 -5.18 19.85 -0.71
CA PHE A 134 -4.21 20.63 -1.48
C PHE A 134 -3.59 19.82 -2.65
N THR A 135 -3.68 18.50 -2.64
CA THR A 135 -3.06 17.64 -3.65
C THR A 135 -3.95 16.44 -4.02
N PRO A 136 -5.22 16.66 -4.38
CA PRO A 136 -6.17 15.58 -4.63
C PRO A 136 -5.89 14.79 -5.92
N ASN A 137 -5.39 15.45 -6.98
CA ASN A 137 -5.19 14.83 -8.29
C ASN A 137 -4.07 13.77 -8.26
N ASN A 138 -3.10 13.91 -7.37
CA ASN A 138 -2.09 12.87 -7.13
C ASN A 138 -2.73 11.53 -6.73
N ALA A 139 -3.77 11.55 -5.91
CA ALA A 139 -4.48 10.33 -5.53
C ALA A 139 -5.35 9.78 -6.67
N ILE A 140 -5.91 10.64 -7.52
CA ILE A 140 -6.67 10.24 -8.72
C ILE A 140 -5.73 9.60 -9.75
N ALA A 141 -4.53 10.18 -9.95
CA ALA A 141 -3.54 9.61 -10.87
C ALA A 141 -2.98 8.27 -10.38
N PHE A 142 -2.99 8.04 -9.05
CA PHE A 142 -2.55 6.78 -8.45
C PHE A 142 -3.58 5.66 -8.63
N ALA A 143 -4.88 5.97 -8.63
CA ALA A 143 -5.97 5.00 -8.72
C ALA A 143 -6.17 4.45 -10.15
#